data_8990d778fc05a1809e92f8e938499a94
#
_entry.id   8990d778fc05a1809e92f8e938499a94
#
_cell.length_a   1.000
_cell.length_b   1.000
_cell.length_c   1.000
_cell.angle_alpha   90.00
_cell.angle_beta   90.00
_cell.angle_gamma   90.00
#
_symmetry.space_group_name_H-M   'P 1'
#
loop_
_entity.id
_entity.type
_entity.pdbx_description
1 polymer ?
#
loop_
_entity_poly.entity_id
_entity_poly.type
_entity_poly.pdbx_seq_one_letter_code
_entity_poly.pdbx_strand_id
1 'polypeptide(L)'
;FYYYQILQGVFMEKQISITKIKIRHSQILLFLNCPKKPETLQGELRFQNAWLNFCHPVAFYPVGKSLVCPINTDKLENYDGDWKLTIQDSNDTYTPVFTSRVRLSLLLGRHFVRNEETLFFPMGGASHSFLLRCRRWQKQDHLTFRIKELTAFGIAKLFGRSLKEKHMWLVYEKFCITAQENGFYFFEYCMKNKKDNVFFILDKKSPQWDYMQQYRKNIIPALSFRHILYLLCADLLISPDGRHHAYAWKPMPNPVTRTLNKQKLYFLQHGVLALKNVDSLFSVDSSSSVDYFTASSEFEKNIIVNRMGYNPDKVPVTGLARWDGLHDTSDPEHPVILLMPTWRSWLEGQNDEIFRQSDYYQH
;
A
#
# COMPACT_ATOMS: atom_id res chain seq x y z
N PHE A 1 7.01 -7.41 32.50
CA PHE A 1 7.94 -8.04 31.50
C PHE A 1 7.80 -9.57 31.50
N TYR A 2 7.74 -10.24 32.64
CA TYR A 2 7.62 -11.71 32.75
C TYR A 2 6.26 -12.25 32.26
N TYR A 3 5.17 -11.54 32.49
CA TYR A 3 3.82 -11.92 32.01
C TYR A 3 3.67 -11.80 30.49
N TYR A 4 4.37 -10.86 29.86
CA TYR A 4 4.37 -10.67 28.41
C TYR A 4 5.15 -11.79 27.68
N GLN A 5 6.22 -12.31 28.29
CA GLN A 5 6.98 -13.44 27.75
C GLN A 5 6.24 -14.77 27.86
N ILE A 6 5.46 -14.98 28.94
CA ILE A 6 4.64 -16.19 29.12
C ILE A 6 3.47 -16.19 28.11
N LEU A 7 2.82 -15.05 27.87
CA LEU A 7 1.77 -14.94 26.86
C LEU A 7 2.31 -15.13 25.43
N GLN A 8 3.50 -14.66 25.10
CA GLN A 8 4.13 -14.94 23.79
C GLN A 8 4.51 -16.43 23.65
N GLY A 9 4.97 -17.11 24.71
CA GLY A 9 5.31 -18.52 24.68
C GLY A 9 4.08 -19.43 24.48
N VAL A 10 2.97 -19.14 25.13
CA VAL A 10 1.73 -19.93 25.03
C VAL A 10 1.00 -19.71 23.69
N PHE A 11 1.12 -18.52 23.07
CA PHE A 11 0.55 -18.27 21.75
C PHE A 11 1.37 -18.86 20.59
N MET A 12 2.66 -19.17 20.78
CA MET A 12 3.54 -19.72 19.71
C MET A 12 3.31 -21.21 19.45
N GLU A 13 2.76 -21.98 20.38
CA GLU A 13 2.55 -23.45 20.22
C GLU A 13 1.41 -23.84 19.27
N LYS A 14 0.50 -22.91 18.92
CA LYS A 14 -0.66 -23.21 18.04
C LYS A 14 -0.58 -22.60 16.62
N GLN A 15 0.51 -21.93 16.25
CA GLN A 15 0.57 -21.20 14.99
C GLN A 15 1.12 -22.05 13.85
N ILE A 16 0.36 -22.19 12.76
CA ILE A 16 0.85 -22.83 11.53
C ILE A 16 1.81 -21.87 10.81
N SER A 17 3.05 -22.33 10.56
CA SER A 17 4.07 -21.50 9.95
C SER A 17 4.52 -22.05 8.58
N ILE A 18 4.70 -21.15 7.61
CA ILE A 18 5.27 -21.46 6.29
C ILE A 18 6.78 -21.38 6.42
N THR A 19 7.45 -22.52 6.24
CA THR A 19 8.89 -22.69 6.40
C THR A 19 9.65 -22.63 5.08
N LYS A 20 8.96 -22.89 3.95
CA LYS A 20 9.53 -22.86 2.60
C LYS A 20 8.46 -22.63 1.55
N ILE A 21 8.82 -22.00 0.43
CA ILE A 21 8.01 -21.87 -0.77
C ILE A 21 8.80 -22.42 -1.95
N LYS A 22 8.14 -23.20 -2.80
CA LYS A 22 8.68 -23.62 -4.10
C LYS A 22 7.68 -23.30 -5.18
N ILE A 23 8.19 -22.90 -6.35
CA ILE A 23 7.40 -22.69 -7.55
C ILE A 23 7.69 -23.85 -8.52
N ARG A 24 6.65 -24.46 -9.05
CA ARG A 24 6.74 -25.51 -10.08
C ARG A 24 5.64 -25.30 -11.11
N HIS A 25 6.00 -24.95 -12.34
CA HIS A 25 5.03 -24.63 -13.42
C HIS A 25 3.97 -23.63 -12.90
N SER A 26 2.70 -24.00 -12.98
CA SER A 26 1.58 -23.20 -12.46
C SER A 26 1.24 -23.45 -10.98
N GLN A 27 2.16 -24.03 -10.20
CA GLN A 27 1.90 -24.37 -8.80
C GLN A 27 2.83 -23.60 -7.84
N ILE A 28 2.23 -23.14 -6.76
CA ILE A 28 2.93 -22.59 -5.58
C ILE A 28 2.82 -23.63 -4.46
N LEU A 29 3.94 -24.21 -4.09
CA LEU A 29 4.01 -25.22 -3.03
C LEU A 29 4.42 -24.55 -1.71
N LEU A 30 3.51 -24.53 -0.75
CA LEU A 30 3.75 -24.05 0.61
C LEU A 30 4.12 -25.22 1.51
N PHE A 31 5.29 -25.16 2.13
CA PHE A 31 5.73 -26.13 3.14
C PHE A 31 5.39 -25.57 4.52
N LEU A 32 4.48 -26.26 5.19
CA LEU A 32 3.92 -25.86 6.48
C LEU A 32 4.56 -26.66 7.61
N ASN A 33 4.91 -25.99 8.69
CA ASN A 33 5.12 -26.64 9.98
C ASN A 33 3.79 -26.56 10.75
N CYS A 34 3.18 -27.72 10.93
CA CYS A 34 1.91 -27.86 11.62
C CYS A 34 2.03 -28.99 12.64
N PRO A 35 1.67 -28.77 13.91
CA PRO A 35 1.71 -29.79 14.95
C PRO A 35 0.61 -30.85 14.82
N LYS A 36 -0.35 -30.65 13.89
CA LYS A 36 -1.54 -31.50 13.72
C LYS A 36 -1.41 -32.42 12.52
N LYS A 37 -2.19 -33.52 12.53
CA LYS A 37 -2.23 -34.49 11.42
C LYS A 37 -2.97 -33.92 10.21
N PRO A 38 -2.53 -34.22 8.99
CA PRO A 38 -3.14 -33.69 7.77
C PRO A 38 -4.61 -34.08 7.56
N GLU A 39 -4.99 -35.25 8.04
CA GLU A 39 -6.34 -35.81 7.90
C GLU A 39 -7.43 -35.02 8.65
N THR A 40 -7.02 -34.21 9.63
CA THR A 40 -7.92 -33.36 10.44
C THR A 40 -8.02 -31.93 9.91
N LEU A 41 -7.25 -31.58 8.89
CA LEU A 41 -7.14 -30.21 8.40
C LEU A 41 -7.91 -30.02 7.09
N GLN A 42 -8.74 -28.98 7.06
CA GLN A 42 -9.39 -28.47 5.86
C GLN A 42 -8.82 -27.10 5.51
N GLY A 43 -8.48 -26.87 4.28
CA GLY A 43 -7.93 -25.60 3.81
C GLY A 43 -8.78 -24.98 2.73
N GLU A 44 -8.83 -23.65 2.75
CA GLU A 44 -9.59 -22.86 1.82
C GLU A 44 -8.82 -21.62 1.40
N LEU A 45 -8.76 -21.36 0.09
CA LEU A 45 -8.34 -20.08 -0.46
C LEU A 45 -9.59 -19.26 -0.78
N ARG A 46 -9.72 -18.09 -0.14
CA ARG A 46 -10.83 -17.16 -0.35
C ARG A 46 -10.33 -15.86 -0.95
N PHE A 47 -10.96 -15.40 -2.02
CA PHE A 47 -10.68 -14.13 -2.64
C PHE A 47 -11.21 -12.98 -1.79
N GLN A 48 -10.35 -12.01 -1.49
CA GLN A 48 -10.72 -10.84 -0.70
C GLN A 48 -11.16 -9.69 -1.60
N ASN A 49 -12.46 -9.68 -1.90
CA ASN A 49 -13.09 -8.59 -2.63
C ASN A 49 -14.51 -8.37 -2.07
N ALA A 50 -14.97 -7.12 -2.04
CA ALA A 50 -16.31 -6.77 -1.54
C ALA A 50 -17.44 -7.32 -2.44
N TRP A 51 -17.15 -7.61 -3.70
CA TRP A 51 -18.14 -7.93 -4.75
C TRP A 51 -18.01 -9.35 -5.31
N LEU A 52 -16.83 -9.95 -5.19
CA LEU A 52 -16.51 -11.28 -5.74
C LEU A 52 -16.20 -12.23 -4.60
N ASN A 53 -16.93 -13.32 -4.53
CA ASN A 53 -16.75 -14.34 -3.49
C ASN A 53 -16.32 -15.67 -4.11
N PHE A 54 -15.05 -15.77 -4.49
CA PHE A 54 -14.47 -17.02 -4.93
C PHE A 54 -13.84 -17.76 -3.76
N CYS A 55 -14.00 -19.07 -3.77
CA CYS A 55 -13.52 -19.95 -2.71
C CYS A 55 -13.07 -21.28 -3.31
N HIS A 56 -11.82 -21.66 -3.03
CA HIS A 56 -11.23 -22.90 -3.52
C HIS A 56 -10.71 -23.76 -2.36
N PRO A 57 -11.14 -25.02 -2.24
CA PRO A 57 -10.56 -25.93 -1.27
C PRO A 57 -9.12 -26.25 -1.64
N VAL A 58 -8.26 -26.40 -0.63
CA VAL A 58 -6.88 -26.84 -0.80
C VAL A 58 -6.61 -28.07 0.02
N ALA A 59 -5.83 -28.99 -0.54
CA ALA A 59 -5.44 -30.23 0.11
C ALA A 59 -4.04 -30.12 0.73
N PHE A 60 -3.78 -30.98 1.71
CA PHE A 60 -2.50 -31.07 2.41
C PHE A 60 -1.91 -32.45 2.26
N TYR A 61 -0.61 -32.52 1.97
CA TYR A 61 0.09 -33.80 1.78
C TYR A 61 1.30 -33.85 2.71
N PRO A 62 1.51 -34.95 3.44
CA PRO A 62 2.70 -35.12 4.27
C PRO A 62 3.94 -35.31 3.42
N VAL A 63 4.99 -34.54 3.68
CA VAL A 63 6.30 -34.66 3.01
C VAL A 63 7.39 -34.55 4.09
N GLY A 64 7.91 -35.66 4.53
CA GLY A 64 8.83 -35.75 5.67
C GLY A 64 8.19 -35.18 6.95
N LYS A 65 8.81 -34.15 7.54
CA LYS A 65 8.30 -33.47 8.75
C LYS A 65 7.37 -32.31 8.47
N SER A 66 7.06 -32.00 7.21
CA SER A 66 6.25 -30.86 6.80
C SER A 66 4.98 -31.32 6.14
N LEU A 67 3.94 -30.46 6.19
CA LEU A 67 2.78 -30.58 5.30
C LEU A 67 3.02 -29.68 4.08
N VAL A 68 2.69 -30.19 2.89
CA VAL A 68 2.74 -29.41 1.66
C VAL A 68 1.33 -29.07 1.19
N CYS A 69 1.08 -27.78 1.00
CA CYS A 69 -0.15 -27.25 0.40
C CYS A 69 0.18 -26.78 -1.03
N PRO A 70 -0.21 -27.53 -2.08
CA PRO A 70 -0.07 -27.09 -3.47
C PRO A 70 -1.23 -26.17 -3.84
N ILE A 71 -0.92 -24.97 -4.29
CA ILE A 71 -1.88 -24.03 -4.86
C ILE A 71 -1.68 -24.04 -6.38
N ASN A 72 -2.66 -24.54 -7.12
CA ASN A 72 -2.66 -24.51 -8.58
C ASN A 72 -3.29 -23.23 -9.08
N THR A 73 -2.48 -22.33 -9.66
CA THR A 73 -2.94 -21.01 -10.11
C THR A 73 -3.78 -21.07 -11.38
N ASP A 74 -3.74 -22.16 -12.16
CA ASP A 74 -4.61 -22.34 -13.35
C ASP A 74 -6.08 -22.56 -12.97
N LYS A 75 -6.33 -22.90 -11.70
CA LYS A 75 -7.68 -23.11 -11.17
C LYS A 75 -8.25 -21.87 -10.46
N LEU A 76 -7.45 -20.80 -10.33
CA LEU A 76 -7.86 -19.57 -9.66
C LEU A 76 -8.33 -18.54 -10.69
N GLU A 77 -9.31 -17.74 -10.31
CA GLU A 77 -9.80 -16.65 -11.14
C GLU A 77 -8.78 -15.53 -11.25
N ASN A 78 -8.67 -14.94 -12.45
CA ASN A 78 -7.66 -13.95 -12.83
C ASN A 78 -8.11 -12.51 -12.53
N TYR A 79 -8.69 -12.26 -11.34
CA TYR A 79 -9.06 -10.92 -10.90
C TYR A 79 -7.95 -10.27 -10.08
N ASP A 80 -7.75 -8.96 -10.26
CA ASP A 80 -6.79 -8.18 -9.44
C ASP A 80 -7.26 -8.14 -7.98
N GLY A 81 -6.48 -8.75 -7.10
CA GLY A 81 -6.81 -8.84 -5.68
C GLY A 81 -5.95 -9.84 -4.91
N ASP A 82 -6.38 -10.14 -3.71
CA ASP A 82 -5.65 -11.00 -2.78
C ASP A 82 -6.47 -12.24 -2.39
N TRP A 83 -5.83 -13.40 -2.43
CA TRP A 83 -6.34 -14.66 -1.93
C TRP A 83 -5.78 -14.92 -0.54
N LYS A 84 -6.66 -15.13 0.43
CA LYS A 84 -6.31 -15.49 1.80
C LYS A 84 -6.42 -16.99 1.99
N LEU A 85 -5.38 -17.61 2.54
CA LEU A 85 -5.42 -19.01 2.94
C LEU A 85 -5.90 -19.12 4.39
N THR A 86 -6.95 -19.89 4.58
CA THR A 86 -7.48 -20.24 5.89
C THR A 86 -7.39 -21.76 6.06
N ILE A 87 -6.95 -22.23 7.21
CA ILE A 87 -6.83 -23.64 7.57
C ILE A 87 -7.70 -23.88 8.79
N GLN A 88 -8.59 -24.85 8.72
CA GLN A 88 -9.50 -25.23 9.78
C GLN A 88 -9.18 -26.63 10.28
N ASP A 89 -9.32 -26.85 11.57
CA ASP A 89 -9.51 -28.17 12.14
C ASP A 89 -10.85 -28.18 12.92
N SER A 90 -11.18 -29.29 13.57
CA SER A 90 -12.47 -29.47 14.25
C SER A 90 -12.86 -28.34 15.21
N ASN A 91 -11.90 -27.58 15.78
CA ASN A 91 -12.15 -26.60 16.84
C ASN A 91 -11.63 -25.19 16.55
N ASP A 92 -10.64 -25.04 15.66
CA ASP A 92 -9.91 -23.79 15.48
C ASP A 92 -9.73 -23.42 14.00
N THR A 93 -9.64 -22.11 13.71
CA THR A 93 -9.31 -21.55 12.40
C THR A 93 -7.97 -20.85 12.45
N TYR A 94 -7.07 -21.19 11.52
CA TYR A 94 -5.72 -20.67 11.43
C TYR A 94 -5.47 -19.92 10.14
N THR A 95 -4.73 -18.83 10.21
CA THR A 95 -4.13 -18.21 9.03
C THR A 95 -2.61 -18.45 9.10
N PRO A 96 -2.02 -19.17 8.12
CA PRO A 96 -0.59 -19.48 8.16
C PRO A 96 0.25 -18.22 8.04
N VAL A 97 1.38 -18.18 8.76
CA VAL A 97 2.31 -17.04 8.78
C VAL A 97 3.67 -17.41 8.22
N PHE A 98 4.37 -16.45 7.66
CA PHE A 98 5.72 -16.66 7.15
C PHE A 98 6.78 -16.64 8.25
N THR A 99 7.66 -17.65 8.27
CA THR A 99 8.90 -17.59 9.07
C THR A 99 9.81 -16.45 8.59
N SER A 100 10.72 -15.99 9.45
CA SER A 100 11.68 -14.92 9.10
C SER A 100 12.55 -15.28 7.88
N ARG A 101 12.91 -16.56 7.74
CA ARG A 101 13.67 -17.06 6.58
C ARG A 101 12.89 -16.94 5.28
N VAL A 102 11.60 -17.29 5.29
CA VAL A 102 10.74 -17.16 4.10
C VAL A 102 10.52 -15.71 3.77
N ARG A 103 10.27 -14.84 4.75
CA ARG A 103 10.15 -13.40 4.53
C ARG A 103 11.40 -12.80 3.84
N LEU A 104 12.58 -13.21 4.27
CA LEU A 104 13.82 -12.78 3.62
C LEU A 104 13.91 -13.29 2.18
N SER A 105 13.54 -14.55 1.92
CA SER A 105 13.55 -15.11 0.57
C SER A 105 12.54 -14.42 -0.34
N LEU A 106 11.38 -14.01 0.14
CA LEU A 106 10.41 -13.22 -0.61
C LEU A 106 10.95 -11.83 -1.00
N LEU A 107 11.72 -11.20 -0.10
CA LEU A 107 12.31 -9.88 -0.37
C LEU A 107 13.43 -9.93 -1.42
N LEU A 108 14.23 -10.99 -1.42
CA LEU A 108 15.42 -11.11 -2.27
C LEU A 108 15.15 -11.93 -3.53
N GLY A 109 14.29 -12.93 -3.44
CA GLY A 109 13.95 -13.83 -4.53
C GLY A 109 12.83 -13.32 -5.44
N ARG A 110 12.52 -14.16 -6.42
CA ARG A 110 11.37 -13.97 -7.32
C ARG A 110 10.49 -15.21 -7.21
N HIS A 111 9.46 -15.12 -6.36
CA HIS A 111 8.52 -16.20 -6.10
C HIS A 111 7.19 -15.85 -6.76
N PHE A 112 6.99 -16.29 -8.00
CA PHE A 112 5.76 -16.03 -8.72
C PHE A 112 5.45 -17.13 -9.75
N VAL A 113 4.18 -17.24 -10.09
CA VAL A 113 3.70 -17.94 -11.27
C VAL A 113 3.14 -16.91 -12.23
N ARG A 114 3.43 -17.04 -13.51
CA ARG A 114 2.85 -16.22 -14.56
C ARG A 114 2.02 -17.10 -15.49
N ASN A 115 0.73 -16.79 -15.57
CA ASN A 115 -0.20 -17.41 -16.51
C ASN A 115 -0.59 -16.32 -17.52
N GLU A 116 -0.12 -16.44 -18.76
CA GLU A 116 -0.33 -15.44 -19.82
C GLU A 116 -0.01 -14.01 -19.36
N GLU A 117 -1.03 -13.19 -19.13
CA GLU A 117 -0.90 -11.82 -18.67
C GLU A 117 -1.04 -11.66 -17.15
N THR A 118 -1.37 -12.73 -16.43
CA THR A 118 -1.64 -12.69 -14.99
C THR A 118 -0.43 -13.18 -14.20
N LEU A 119 -0.18 -12.52 -13.09
CA LEU A 119 0.90 -12.81 -12.16
C LEU A 119 0.31 -13.17 -10.79
N PHE A 120 0.70 -14.34 -10.27
CA PHE A 120 0.41 -14.79 -8.92
C PHE A 120 1.68 -14.81 -8.08
N PHE A 121 1.68 -14.17 -6.94
CA PHE A 121 2.85 -14.19 -6.05
C PHE A 121 2.46 -14.12 -4.56
N PRO A 122 3.18 -14.87 -3.68
CA PRO A 122 2.98 -14.81 -2.25
C PRO A 122 3.48 -13.50 -1.67
N MET A 123 2.74 -12.94 -0.72
CA MET A 123 3.11 -11.75 0.04
C MET A 123 2.61 -11.83 1.48
N GLY A 124 3.20 -11.04 2.36
CA GLY A 124 2.76 -10.94 3.75
C GLY A 124 1.61 -9.96 3.91
N GLY A 125 0.54 -10.43 4.52
CA GLY A 125 -0.55 -9.61 5.04
C GLY A 125 -0.27 -9.10 6.46
N ALA A 126 -1.34 -8.74 7.17
CA ALA A 126 -1.26 -8.34 8.58
C ALA A 126 -0.61 -9.46 9.42
N SER A 127 0.20 -9.07 10.41
CA SER A 127 0.94 -10.02 11.28
C SER A 127 1.74 -11.09 10.52
N HIS A 128 2.20 -10.78 9.30
CA HIS A 128 2.93 -11.69 8.41
C HIS A 128 2.13 -12.91 7.93
N SER A 129 0.82 -12.85 7.95
CA SER A 129 -0.06 -13.87 7.38
C SER A 129 0.16 -14.05 5.88
N PHE A 130 -0.10 -15.27 5.39
CA PHE A 130 -0.01 -15.56 3.98
C PHE A 130 -1.14 -14.89 3.20
N LEU A 131 -0.75 -14.19 2.14
CA LEU A 131 -1.63 -13.75 1.06
C LEU A 131 -1.03 -14.18 -0.27
N LEU A 132 -1.87 -14.58 -1.22
CA LEU A 132 -1.49 -14.78 -2.61
C LEU A 132 -2.12 -13.66 -3.43
N ARG A 133 -1.28 -12.74 -3.93
CA ARG A 133 -1.72 -11.65 -4.79
C ARG A 133 -1.82 -12.11 -6.23
N CYS A 134 -2.92 -11.75 -6.86
CA CYS A 134 -3.17 -11.86 -8.29
C CYS A 134 -3.26 -10.46 -8.90
N ARG A 135 -2.57 -10.20 -10.03
CA ARG A 135 -2.67 -8.98 -10.82
C ARG A 135 -2.11 -9.17 -12.23
N ARG A 136 -2.40 -8.25 -13.11
CA ARG A 136 -1.76 -8.24 -14.44
C ARG A 136 -0.25 -8.06 -14.35
N TRP A 137 0.46 -8.71 -15.28
CA TRP A 137 1.89 -8.50 -15.51
C TRP A 137 2.16 -7.06 -15.95
N GLN A 138 3.20 -6.44 -15.39
CA GLN A 138 3.60 -5.07 -15.71
C GLN A 138 5.04 -5.02 -16.21
N LYS A 139 5.40 -3.95 -16.95
CA LYS A 139 6.78 -3.75 -17.46
C LYS A 139 7.83 -3.80 -16.34
N GLN A 140 7.46 -3.37 -15.15
CA GLN A 140 8.32 -3.37 -13.96
C GLN A 140 8.59 -4.76 -13.39
N ASP A 141 7.83 -5.79 -13.81
CA ASP A 141 8.09 -7.17 -13.39
C ASP A 141 9.27 -7.82 -14.13
N HIS A 142 9.79 -7.19 -15.18
CA HIS A 142 11.00 -7.65 -15.86
C HIS A 142 12.23 -7.65 -14.93
N LEU A 143 13.12 -8.58 -15.17
CA LEU A 143 14.35 -8.75 -14.38
C LEU A 143 15.20 -7.47 -14.36
N THR A 144 15.24 -6.73 -15.46
CA THR A 144 15.98 -5.47 -15.56
C THR A 144 15.52 -4.42 -14.54
N PHE A 145 14.22 -4.33 -14.29
CA PHE A 145 13.69 -3.43 -13.27
C PHE A 145 14.04 -3.92 -11.86
N ARG A 146 13.99 -5.23 -11.64
CA ARG A 146 14.43 -5.82 -10.37
C ARG A 146 15.91 -5.56 -10.08
N ILE A 147 16.77 -5.65 -11.09
CA ILE A 147 18.18 -5.28 -10.96
C ILE A 147 18.31 -3.80 -10.58
N LYS A 148 17.56 -2.91 -11.22
CA LYS A 148 17.50 -1.48 -10.87
C LYS A 148 17.15 -1.27 -9.39
N GLU A 149 16.10 -1.93 -8.87
CA GLU A 149 15.73 -1.86 -7.46
C GLU A 149 16.83 -2.32 -6.51
N LEU A 150 17.42 -3.49 -6.80
CA LEU A 150 18.48 -4.07 -5.96
C LEU A 150 19.76 -3.22 -6.00
N THR A 151 20.12 -2.66 -7.15
CA THR A 151 21.25 -1.74 -7.29
C THR A 151 21.03 -0.46 -6.49
N ALA A 152 19.85 0.16 -6.63
CA ALA A 152 19.49 1.35 -5.84
C ALA A 152 19.53 1.05 -4.33
N PHE A 153 19.02 -0.12 -3.92
CA PHE A 153 19.06 -0.55 -2.53
C PHE A 153 20.49 -0.76 -2.03
N GLY A 154 21.35 -1.39 -2.83
CA GLY A 154 22.78 -1.57 -2.51
C GLY A 154 23.51 -0.23 -2.33
N ILE A 155 23.28 0.72 -3.26
CA ILE A 155 23.85 2.08 -3.17
C ILE A 155 23.32 2.82 -1.94
N ALA A 156 22.01 2.73 -1.67
CA ALA A 156 21.41 3.32 -0.47
C ALA A 156 22.01 2.72 0.83
N LYS A 157 22.39 1.45 0.84
CA LYS A 157 23.05 0.83 1.98
C LYS A 157 24.50 1.29 2.15
N LEU A 158 25.23 1.47 1.07
CA LEU A 158 26.65 1.87 1.11
C LEU A 158 26.81 3.38 1.35
N PHE A 159 26.04 4.20 0.66
CA PHE A 159 26.17 5.66 0.63
C PHE A 159 24.99 6.41 1.23
N GLY A 160 23.99 5.70 1.78
CA GLY A 160 22.75 6.31 2.26
C GLY A 160 22.96 7.29 3.40
N ARG A 161 24.04 7.16 4.19
CA ARG A 161 24.37 8.12 5.25
C ARG A 161 24.61 9.52 4.67
N SER A 162 25.48 9.65 3.68
CA SER A 162 25.76 10.94 3.00
C SER A 162 24.55 11.48 2.24
N LEU A 163 23.69 10.61 1.70
CA LEU A 163 22.44 11.03 1.05
C LEU A 163 21.40 11.53 2.07
N LYS A 164 21.36 10.97 3.27
CA LYS A 164 20.49 11.43 4.36
C LYS A 164 20.90 12.78 4.93
N GLU A 165 22.20 13.10 4.94
CA GLU A 165 22.69 14.41 5.35
C GLU A 165 22.13 15.56 4.48
N LYS A 166 21.58 15.26 3.31
CA LYS A 166 20.87 16.23 2.46
C LYS A 166 19.47 16.57 2.93
N HIS A 167 18.96 15.87 3.95
CA HIS A 167 17.62 16.06 4.51
C HIS A 167 16.52 16.18 3.46
N MET A 168 16.49 15.20 2.52
CA MET A 168 15.59 15.23 1.36
C MET A 168 14.15 14.97 1.76
N TRP A 169 13.24 15.79 1.27
CA TRP A 169 11.79 15.59 1.35
C TRP A 169 11.25 15.22 -0.03
N LEU A 170 10.41 14.18 -0.07
CA LEU A 170 9.78 13.71 -1.31
C LEU A 170 8.29 14.01 -1.27
N VAL A 171 7.85 14.82 -2.22
CA VAL A 171 6.43 15.16 -2.43
C VAL A 171 5.88 14.33 -3.57
N TYR A 172 4.66 13.84 -3.42
CA TYR A 172 3.94 13.10 -4.46
C TYR A 172 2.43 13.22 -4.22
N GLU A 173 1.67 12.97 -5.27
CA GLU A 173 0.22 12.83 -5.22
C GLU A 173 -0.18 11.45 -5.71
N LYS A 174 -1.47 11.19 -5.83
CA LYS A 174 -2.06 9.89 -6.13
C LYS A 174 -1.33 9.18 -7.28
N PHE A 175 -0.70 8.05 -6.96
CA PHE A 175 0.07 7.21 -7.88
C PHE A 175 1.21 7.93 -8.63
N CYS A 176 1.65 9.10 -8.17
CA CYS A 176 2.61 9.98 -8.83
C CYS A 176 2.17 10.43 -10.24
N ILE A 177 0.87 10.49 -10.53
CA ILE A 177 0.35 10.80 -11.88
C ILE A 177 -0.20 12.22 -12.00
N THR A 178 -0.38 12.94 -10.91
CA THR A 178 -0.90 14.32 -10.89
C THR A 178 0.01 15.26 -10.13
N ALA A 179 -0.11 16.56 -10.40
CA ALA A 179 0.49 17.67 -9.67
C ALA A 179 -0.53 18.82 -9.65
N GLN A 180 -1.57 18.71 -8.81
CA GLN A 180 -2.69 19.65 -8.77
C GLN A 180 -3.42 19.69 -7.42
N GLU A 181 -2.96 18.89 -6.46
CA GLU A 181 -3.52 18.74 -5.12
C GLU A 181 -2.65 19.46 -4.06
N ASN A 182 -2.92 19.25 -2.79
CA ASN A 182 -2.17 19.83 -1.67
C ASN A 182 -0.66 19.60 -1.77
N GLY A 183 -0.23 18.47 -2.38
CA GLY A 183 1.18 18.17 -2.63
C GLY A 183 1.83 19.18 -3.56
N PHE A 184 1.15 19.52 -4.66
CA PHE A 184 1.64 20.49 -5.63
C PHE A 184 1.78 21.90 -5.01
N TYR A 185 0.75 22.41 -4.34
CA TYR A 185 0.79 23.74 -3.73
C TYR A 185 1.84 23.84 -2.63
N PHE A 186 2.00 22.81 -1.82
CA PHE A 186 3.09 22.73 -0.86
C PHE A 186 4.47 22.75 -1.55
N PHE A 187 4.65 21.97 -2.60
CA PHE A 187 5.90 21.95 -3.37
C PHE A 187 6.20 23.31 -4.01
N GLU A 188 5.21 23.93 -4.63
CA GLU A 188 5.35 25.27 -5.24
C GLU A 188 5.76 26.31 -4.19
N TYR A 189 5.13 26.28 -3.02
CA TYR A 189 5.54 27.13 -1.89
C TYR A 189 7.03 26.91 -1.51
N CYS A 190 7.46 25.65 -1.43
CA CYS A 190 8.85 25.33 -1.18
C CYS A 190 9.80 25.88 -2.23
N MET A 191 9.43 25.79 -3.52
CA MET A 191 10.25 26.33 -4.61
C MET A 191 10.34 27.84 -4.59
N LYS A 192 9.23 28.54 -4.33
CA LYS A 192 9.20 30.01 -4.14
C LYS A 192 10.09 30.44 -2.97
N ASN A 193 10.19 29.63 -1.92
CA ASN A 193 11.02 29.87 -0.74
C ASN A 193 12.42 29.23 -0.82
N LYS A 194 12.89 28.85 -2.02
CA LYS A 194 14.24 28.34 -2.30
C LYS A 194 14.65 27.12 -1.43
N LYS A 195 13.72 26.19 -1.21
CA LYS A 195 13.98 24.92 -0.49
C LYS A 195 14.52 23.89 -1.46
N ASP A 196 15.83 23.81 -1.65
CA ASP A 196 16.48 22.98 -2.66
C ASP A 196 16.43 21.48 -2.34
N ASN A 197 16.13 21.09 -1.10
CA ASN A 197 16.06 19.69 -0.66
C ASN A 197 14.68 19.04 -0.81
N VAL A 198 13.72 19.72 -1.43
CA VAL A 198 12.37 19.22 -1.68
C VAL A 198 12.25 18.80 -3.14
N PHE A 199 11.77 17.57 -3.37
CA PHE A 199 11.63 16.99 -4.71
C PHE A 199 10.23 16.47 -4.91
N PHE A 200 9.68 16.69 -6.11
CA PHE A 200 8.36 16.18 -6.50
C PHE A 200 8.51 14.98 -7.43
N ILE A 201 7.81 13.89 -7.12
CA ILE A 201 7.81 12.67 -7.92
C ILE A 201 6.61 12.73 -8.86
N LEU A 202 6.85 12.66 -10.17
CA LEU A 202 5.80 12.73 -11.18
C LEU A 202 6.04 11.76 -12.34
N ASP A 203 4.99 11.10 -12.80
CA ASP A 203 5.06 10.28 -14.02
C ASP A 203 5.21 11.17 -15.25
N LYS A 204 6.06 10.78 -16.19
CA LYS A 204 6.26 11.50 -17.45
C LYS A 204 5.00 11.60 -18.32
N LYS A 205 4.01 10.74 -18.06
CA LYS A 205 2.71 10.76 -18.74
C LYS A 205 1.69 11.66 -18.05
N SER A 206 2.05 12.29 -16.94
CA SER A 206 1.18 13.24 -16.24
C SER A 206 0.77 14.38 -17.17
N PRO A 207 -0.50 14.81 -17.18
CA PRO A 207 -0.93 16.01 -17.89
C PRO A 207 -0.17 17.28 -17.46
N GLN A 208 0.33 17.30 -16.21
CA GLN A 208 1.09 18.43 -15.67
C GLN A 208 2.60 18.33 -15.91
N TRP A 209 3.08 17.28 -16.61
CA TRP A 209 4.52 17.06 -16.81
C TRP A 209 5.23 18.27 -17.40
N ASP A 210 4.70 18.85 -18.48
CA ASP A 210 5.33 19.97 -19.18
C ASP A 210 5.33 21.23 -18.33
N TYR A 211 4.23 21.52 -17.64
CA TYR A 211 4.15 22.62 -16.68
C TYR A 211 5.20 22.50 -15.57
N MET A 212 5.42 21.29 -15.05
CA MET A 212 6.35 21.03 -13.96
C MET A 212 7.82 21.14 -14.39
N GLN A 213 8.15 21.20 -15.71
CA GLN A 213 9.54 21.35 -16.19
C GLN A 213 10.19 22.70 -15.79
N GLN A 214 9.41 23.70 -15.43
CA GLN A 214 9.97 24.93 -14.84
C GLN A 214 10.77 24.62 -13.56
N TYR A 215 10.44 23.53 -12.84
CA TYR A 215 11.12 23.03 -11.65
C TYR A 215 11.99 21.79 -11.91
N ARG A 216 12.50 21.59 -13.14
CA ARG A 216 13.19 20.36 -13.60
C ARG A 216 14.26 19.81 -12.69
N LYS A 217 14.98 20.67 -11.92
CA LYS A 217 16.02 20.25 -10.98
C LYS A 217 15.44 19.46 -9.81
N ASN A 218 14.23 19.79 -9.40
CA ASN A 218 13.52 19.24 -8.25
C ASN A 218 12.41 18.23 -8.66
N ILE A 219 12.20 18.00 -9.97
CA ILE A 219 11.27 16.97 -10.44
C ILE A 219 12.01 15.66 -10.66
N ILE A 220 11.42 14.60 -10.15
CA ILE A 220 11.94 13.22 -10.28
C ILE A 220 10.94 12.39 -11.07
N PRO A 221 11.32 11.87 -12.25
CA PRO A 221 10.45 10.96 -12.99
C PRO A 221 10.11 9.71 -12.15
N ALA A 222 8.83 9.40 -12.05
CA ALA A 222 8.36 8.22 -11.33
C ALA A 222 9.03 6.94 -11.86
N LEU A 223 9.33 6.00 -10.98
CA LEU A 223 9.99 4.72 -11.25
C LEU A 223 11.39 4.81 -11.92
N SER A 224 11.98 6.03 -11.98
CA SER A 224 13.38 6.19 -12.38
C SER A 224 14.33 5.65 -11.32
N PHE A 225 15.61 5.44 -11.67
CA PHE A 225 16.64 5.06 -10.71
C PHE A 225 16.79 6.10 -9.58
N ARG A 226 16.78 7.40 -9.94
CA ARG A 226 16.83 8.51 -8.97
C ARG A 226 15.64 8.46 -8.01
N HIS A 227 14.41 8.17 -8.52
CA HIS A 227 13.25 8.01 -7.67
C HIS A 227 13.45 6.91 -6.61
N ILE A 228 13.86 5.70 -7.04
CA ILE A 228 14.06 4.56 -6.14
C ILE A 228 15.14 4.88 -5.09
N LEU A 229 16.25 5.45 -5.52
CA LEU A 229 17.35 5.80 -4.63
C LEU A 229 16.95 6.86 -3.58
N TYR A 230 16.27 7.92 -4.02
CA TYR A 230 15.82 9.00 -3.13
C TYR A 230 14.73 8.51 -2.18
N LEU A 231 13.81 7.65 -2.64
CA LEU A 231 12.81 7.03 -1.80
C LEU A 231 13.43 6.20 -0.65
N LEU A 232 14.55 5.53 -0.92
CA LEU A 232 15.28 4.76 0.09
C LEU A 232 16.02 5.62 1.12
N CYS A 233 16.35 6.87 0.76
CA CYS A 233 17.18 7.78 1.56
C CYS A 233 16.45 9.02 2.07
N ALA A 234 15.21 9.25 1.69
CA ALA A 234 14.45 10.42 2.12
C ALA A 234 14.22 10.43 3.64
N ASP A 235 14.23 11.62 4.23
CA ASP A 235 13.89 11.81 5.64
C ASP A 235 12.39 11.87 5.86
N LEU A 236 11.66 12.41 4.88
CA LEU A 236 10.22 12.64 4.98
C LEU A 236 9.55 12.48 3.62
N LEU A 237 8.43 11.79 3.64
CA LEU A 237 7.44 11.76 2.57
C LEU A 237 6.37 12.80 2.89
N ILE A 238 5.91 13.53 1.88
CA ILE A 238 4.88 14.56 2.04
C ILE A 238 3.84 14.35 0.94
N SER A 239 2.59 14.09 1.31
CA SER A 239 1.57 13.75 0.33
C SER A 239 0.16 13.91 0.89
N PRO A 240 -0.82 14.23 0.04
CA PRO A 240 -2.23 14.05 0.37
C PRO A 240 -2.65 12.58 0.39
N ASP A 241 -1.77 11.65 -0.02
CA ASP A 241 -2.04 10.22 -0.17
C ASP A 241 -1.20 9.35 0.77
N GLY A 242 -1.57 8.07 0.89
CA GLY A 242 -0.82 7.10 1.68
C GLY A 242 0.57 6.78 1.09
N ARG A 243 1.47 6.19 1.91
CA ARG A 243 2.85 5.85 1.53
C ARG A 243 2.96 5.03 0.25
N HIS A 244 2.03 4.10 0.01
CA HIS A 244 2.06 3.21 -1.16
C HIS A 244 1.93 3.96 -2.50
N HIS A 245 1.34 5.16 -2.51
CA HIS A 245 1.24 6.00 -3.70
C HIS A 245 2.59 6.54 -4.16
N ALA A 246 3.59 6.64 -3.27
CA ALA A 246 4.94 7.01 -3.66
C ALA A 246 5.64 5.98 -4.56
N TYR A 247 5.18 4.72 -4.56
CA TYR A 247 5.76 3.64 -5.37
C TYR A 247 4.65 2.77 -5.99
N ALA A 248 3.91 3.35 -6.88
CA ALA A 248 2.57 2.98 -7.27
C ALA A 248 2.46 1.92 -8.37
N TRP A 249 3.07 0.75 -8.19
CA TRP A 249 2.93 -0.33 -9.18
C TRP A 249 2.65 -1.72 -8.59
N LYS A 250 2.28 -1.81 -7.31
CA LYS A 250 1.98 -3.08 -6.61
C LYS A 250 3.08 -4.14 -6.82
N PRO A 251 4.35 -3.87 -6.48
CA PRO A 251 5.45 -4.80 -6.72
C PRO A 251 5.31 -6.09 -5.91
N MET A 252 5.98 -7.15 -6.39
CA MET A 252 6.30 -8.29 -5.52
C MET A 252 7.09 -7.80 -4.30
N PRO A 253 7.06 -8.53 -3.16
CA PRO A 253 7.85 -8.17 -1.98
C PRO A 253 9.30 -7.87 -2.34
N ASN A 254 9.80 -6.72 -1.93
CA ASN A 254 11.15 -6.27 -2.22
C ASN A 254 11.68 -5.31 -1.13
N PRO A 255 13.00 -5.05 -1.08
CA PRO A 255 13.59 -4.16 -0.09
C PRO A 255 13.10 -2.71 -0.17
N VAL A 256 12.70 -2.23 -1.36
CA VAL A 256 12.22 -0.84 -1.56
C VAL A 256 10.88 -0.66 -0.83
N THR A 257 9.90 -1.54 -1.06
CA THR A 257 8.59 -1.46 -0.38
C THR A 257 8.71 -1.65 1.12
N ARG A 258 9.62 -2.55 1.58
CA ARG A 258 9.89 -2.70 3.01
C ARG A 258 10.44 -1.42 3.64
N THR A 259 11.29 -0.69 2.93
CA THR A 259 11.83 0.58 3.40
C THR A 259 10.75 1.66 3.37
N LEU A 260 9.99 1.76 2.28
CA LEU A 260 8.89 2.70 2.12
C LEU A 260 7.87 2.63 3.27
N ASN A 261 7.49 1.42 3.68
CA ASN A 261 6.53 1.21 4.77
C ASN A 261 7.04 1.71 6.14
N LYS A 262 8.34 2.03 6.26
CA LYS A 262 8.98 2.58 7.46
C LYS A 262 9.32 4.06 7.35
N GLN A 263 9.13 4.67 6.19
CA GLN A 263 9.38 6.10 5.99
C GLN A 263 8.35 6.93 6.74
N LYS A 264 8.78 8.06 7.30
CA LYS A 264 7.87 9.03 7.89
C LYS A 264 7.04 9.68 6.82
N LEU A 265 5.74 9.84 7.08
CA LEU A 265 4.81 10.51 6.18
C LEU A 265 4.16 11.69 6.88
N TYR A 266 4.28 12.87 6.28
CA TYR A 266 3.47 14.03 6.57
C TYR A 266 2.26 14.02 5.62
N PHE A 267 1.08 13.78 6.17
CA PHE A 267 -0.15 13.65 5.41
C PHE A 267 -0.86 15.01 5.28
N LEU A 268 -0.94 15.49 4.05
CA LEU A 268 -1.52 16.81 3.72
C LEU A 268 -3.05 16.78 3.56
N GLN A 269 -3.66 15.60 3.63
CA GLN A 269 -5.07 15.34 3.36
C GLN A 269 -5.54 15.64 1.92
N HIS A 270 -6.69 15.07 1.56
CA HIS A 270 -7.43 15.41 0.35
C HIS A 270 -8.51 16.46 0.60
N GLY A 271 -9.06 16.49 1.79
CA GLY A 271 -10.18 17.34 2.15
C GLY A 271 -10.50 17.26 3.63
N VAL A 272 -11.42 18.09 4.08
CA VAL A 272 -11.78 18.23 5.50
C VAL A 272 -12.49 16.99 6.02
N LEU A 273 -12.06 16.50 7.17
CA LEU A 273 -12.74 15.42 7.89
C LEU A 273 -13.86 16.00 8.77
N ALA A 274 -15.11 15.66 8.46
CA ALA A 274 -16.24 16.11 9.26
C ALA A 274 -17.34 15.04 9.34
N LEU A 275 -17.96 14.72 8.22
CA LEU A 275 -19.18 13.89 8.18
C LEU A 275 -18.89 12.41 7.91
N LYS A 276 -17.82 12.10 7.19
CA LYS A 276 -17.47 10.71 6.87
C LYS A 276 -16.60 10.10 7.95
N ASN A 277 -16.99 8.93 8.45
CA ASN A 277 -16.13 8.15 9.35
C ASN A 277 -15.03 7.44 8.53
N VAL A 278 -13.78 7.79 8.80
CA VAL A 278 -12.57 7.20 8.19
C VAL A 278 -11.62 6.62 9.24
N ASP A 279 -12.07 6.44 10.46
CA ASP A 279 -11.26 6.01 11.60
C ASP A 279 -10.54 4.68 11.31
N SER A 280 -11.24 3.72 10.68
CA SER A 280 -10.66 2.41 10.32
C SER A 280 -9.50 2.50 9.32
N LEU A 281 -9.44 3.57 8.53
CA LEU A 281 -8.38 3.76 7.52
C LEU A 281 -7.17 4.50 8.09
N PHE A 282 -7.39 5.54 8.90
CA PHE A 282 -6.34 6.48 9.30
C PHE A 282 -6.06 6.55 10.79
N SER A 283 -6.71 5.73 11.64
CA SER A 283 -6.35 5.71 13.07
C SER A 283 -4.88 5.33 13.27
N VAL A 284 -4.31 5.76 14.39
CA VAL A 284 -2.89 5.54 14.73
C VAL A 284 -2.50 4.06 14.73
N ASP A 285 -3.44 3.16 15.04
CA ASP A 285 -3.24 1.72 15.05
C ASP A 285 -3.49 1.04 13.69
N SER A 286 -3.93 1.81 12.68
CA SER A 286 -4.16 1.26 11.35
C SER A 286 -2.87 1.01 10.59
N SER A 287 -2.90 0.09 9.61
CA SER A 287 -1.77 -0.16 8.70
C SER A 287 -1.44 1.04 7.79
N SER A 288 -2.37 1.98 7.67
CA SER A 288 -2.23 3.20 6.87
C SER A 288 -1.94 4.44 7.73
N SER A 289 -1.66 4.26 9.03
CA SER A 289 -1.33 5.35 9.94
C SER A 289 -0.18 6.22 9.42
N VAL A 290 -0.21 7.51 9.77
CA VAL A 290 0.74 8.51 9.30
C VAL A 290 1.52 9.09 10.49
N ASP A 291 2.65 9.77 10.26
CA ASP A 291 3.46 10.32 11.35
C ASP A 291 3.03 11.74 11.73
N TYR A 292 2.57 12.51 10.75
CA TYR A 292 2.01 13.85 10.93
C TYR A 292 0.74 13.97 10.10
N PHE A 293 -0.26 14.63 10.66
CA PHE A 293 -1.58 14.73 10.03
C PHE A 293 -2.01 16.22 10.00
N THR A 294 -2.11 16.82 8.82
CA THR A 294 -2.62 18.20 8.69
C THR A 294 -4.09 18.28 9.10
N ALA A 295 -4.46 19.31 9.84
CA ALA A 295 -5.85 19.67 10.08
C ALA A 295 -6.17 21.04 9.48
N SER A 296 -7.39 21.21 9.00
CA SER A 296 -7.87 22.47 8.44
C SER A 296 -8.39 23.44 9.52
N SER A 297 -8.74 22.92 10.69
CA SER A 297 -9.31 23.66 11.80
C SER A 297 -9.08 22.96 13.14
N GLU A 298 -9.28 23.66 14.24
CA GLU A 298 -9.25 23.06 15.59
C GLU A 298 -10.34 22.01 15.77
N PHE A 299 -11.50 22.19 15.13
CA PHE A 299 -12.57 21.19 15.15
C PHE A 299 -12.09 19.87 14.52
N GLU A 300 -11.47 19.93 13.36
CA GLU A 300 -10.91 18.75 12.68
C GLU A 300 -9.77 18.12 13.47
N LYS A 301 -8.87 18.93 14.04
CA LYS A 301 -7.81 18.46 14.94
C LYS A 301 -8.39 17.66 16.10
N ASN A 302 -9.47 18.12 16.71
CA ASN A 302 -10.13 17.39 17.79
C ASN A 302 -10.68 16.02 17.35
N ILE A 303 -11.19 15.90 16.12
CA ILE A 303 -11.59 14.61 15.55
C ILE A 303 -10.38 13.68 15.43
N ILE A 304 -9.29 14.16 14.84
CA ILE A 304 -8.06 13.37 14.59
C ILE A 304 -7.43 12.92 15.92
N VAL A 305 -7.36 13.79 16.90
CA VAL A 305 -6.78 13.49 18.21
C VAL A 305 -7.67 12.52 19.00
N ASN A 306 -8.95 12.86 19.17
CA ASN A 306 -9.81 12.14 20.12
C ASN A 306 -10.39 10.84 19.56
N ARG A 307 -10.61 10.75 18.24
CA ARG A 307 -11.20 9.56 17.62
C ARG A 307 -10.18 8.66 16.95
N MET A 308 -9.13 9.25 16.31
CA MET A 308 -8.12 8.48 15.60
C MET A 308 -6.86 8.20 16.46
N GLY A 309 -6.76 8.80 17.65
CA GLY A 309 -5.70 8.52 18.65
C GLY A 309 -4.35 9.20 18.40
N TYR A 310 -4.30 10.24 17.56
CA TYR A 310 -3.04 10.95 17.30
C TYR A 310 -2.65 11.88 18.46
N ASN A 311 -1.33 11.99 18.69
CA ASN A 311 -0.79 12.99 19.60
C ASN A 311 -1.07 14.41 19.05
N PRO A 312 -1.60 15.37 19.83
CA PRO A 312 -1.87 16.73 19.40
C PRO A 312 -0.70 17.45 18.72
N ASP A 313 0.54 17.18 19.17
CA ASP A 313 1.77 17.75 18.59
C ASP A 313 2.07 17.25 17.16
N LYS A 314 1.41 16.17 16.75
CA LYS A 314 1.52 15.59 15.40
C LYS A 314 0.42 16.06 14.46
N VAL A 315 -0.49 16.91 14.95
CA VAL A 315 -1.65 17.39 14.21
C VAL A 315 -1.65 18.93 14.16
N PRO A 316 -0.78 19.56 13.35
CA PRO A 316 -0.80 21.00 13.16
C PRO A 316 -2.05 21.45 12.41
N VAL A 317 -2.60 22.58 12.82
CA VAL A 317 -3.70 23.25 12.12
C VAL A 317 -3.10 24.28 11.17
N THR A 318 -3.15 23.97 9.86
CA THR A 318 -2.51 24.79 8.81
C THR A 318 -3.48 25.20 7.71
N GLY A 319 -4.67 24.67 7.69
CA GLY A 319 -5.50 24.69 6.47
C GLY A 319 -5.01 23.69 5.44
N LEU A 320 -5.62 23.66 4.27
CA LEU A 320 -5.21 22.83 3.15
C LEU A 320 -4.38 23.66 2.17
N ALA A 321 -3.19 23.18 1.79
CA ALA A 321 -2.24 23.94 0.98
C ALA A 321 -2.84 24.45 -0.36
N ARG A 322 -3.76 23.71 -0.97
CA ARG A 322 -4.44 24.13 -2.20
C ARG A 322 -5.36 25.34 -2.05
N TRP A 323 -5.76 25.67 -0.81
CA TRP A 323 -6.58 26.86 -0.59
C TRP A 323 -5.85 28.16 -0.93
N ASP A 324 -4.53 28.17 -0.85
CA ASP A 324 -3.70 29.33 -1.25
C ASP A 324 -3.85 29.65 -2.75
N GLY A 325 -4.28 28.68 -3.55
CA GLY A 325 -4.52 28.87 -4.99
C GLY A 325 -5.97 29.19 -5.36
N LEU A 326 -6.87 29.33 -4.37
CA LEU A 326 -8.26 29.66 -4.65
C LEU A 326 -8.41 31.18 -4.84
N HIS A 327 -9.01 31.55 -5.96
CA HIS A 327 -9.36 32.93 -6.29
C HIS A 327 -10.84 32.99 -6.65
N ASP A 328 -11.51 34.05 -6.23
CA ASP A 328 -12.88 34.30 -6.66
C ASP A 328 -12.89 34.73 -8.14
N THR A 329 -13.44 33.88 -8.98
CA THR A 329 -13.63 34.10 -10.43
C THR A 329 -15.12 34.09 -10.78
N SER A 330 -15.99 34.24 -9.78
CA SER A 330 -17.44 34.23 -10.01
C SER A 330 -17.88 35.44 -10.88
N ASP A 331 -18.82 35.20 -11.76
CA ASP A 331 -19.53 36.24 -12.50
C ASP A 331 -20.90 36.47 -11.85
N PRO A 332 -21.14 37.64 -11.25
CA PRO A 332 -22.42 37.94 -10.60
C PRO A 332 -23.61 37.90 -11.56
N GLU A 333 -23.39 38.16 -12.87
CA GLU A 333 -24.46 38.13 -13.87
C GLU A 333 -24.78 36.71 -14.35
N HIS A 334 -23.84 35.76 -14.18
CA HIS A 334 -24.00 34.35 -14.56
C HIS A 334 -23.66 33.41 -13.40
N PRO A 335 -24.51 33.37 -12.37
CA PRO A 335 -24.21 32.54 -11.21
C PRO A 335 -24.19 31.05 -11.57
N VAL A 336 -23.15 30.34 -11.11
CA VAL A 336 -22.97 28.90 -11.31
C VAL A 336 -23.15 28.17 -9.99
N ILE A 337 -24.03 27.18 -9.97
CA ILE A 337 -24.21 26.28 -8.82
C ILE A 337 -23.49 24.97 -9.12
N LEU A 338 -22.45 24.65 -8.32
CA LEU A 338 -21.75 23.38 -8.40
C LEU A 338 -22.36 22.38 -7.42
N LEU A 339 -23.04 21.33 -7.92
CA LEU A 339 -23.48 20.19 -7.13
C LEU A 339 -22.44 19.08 -7.19
N MET A 340 -21.81 18.79 -6.06
CA MET A 340 -20.74 17.79 -5.97
C MET A 340 -20.94 16.89 -4.73
N PRO A 341 -21.96 16.00 -4.77
CA PRO A 341 -22.24 15.11 -3.66
C PRO A 341 -21.11 14.11 -3.48
N THR A 342 -20.85 13.73 -2.24
CA THR A 342 -19.85 12.70 -1.89
C THR A 342 -20.18 11.39 -2.60
N TRP A 343 -19.13 10.75 -3.16
CA TRP A 343 -19.22 9.41 -3.74
C TRP A 343 -19.84 8.39 -2.74
N ARG A 344 -20.49 7.37 -3.28
CA ARG A 344 -21.14 6.31 -2.51
C ARG A 344 -20.33 5.02 -2.62
N SER A 345 -19.86 4.50 -1.48
CA SER A 345 -19.03 3.30 -1.45
C SER A 345 -19.71 2.06 -2.03
N TRP A 346 -21.03 1.97 -1.93
CA TRP A 346 -21.82 0.87 -2.50
C TRP A 346 -22.03 0.95 -4.02
N LEU A 347 -21.68 2.08 -4.65
CA LEU A 347 -21.70 2.26 -6.10
C LEU A 347 -20.31 2.18 -6.72
N GLU A 348 -19.25 2.09 -5.89
CA GLU A 348 -17.88 2.04 -6.36
C GLU A 348 -17.62 0.74 -7.13
N GLY A 349 -17.08 0.85 -8.36
CA GLY A 349 -16.79 -0.29 -9.23
C GLY A 349 -17.99 -0.91 -9.94
N GLN A 350 -19.18 -0.34 -9.79
CA GLN A 350 -20.37 -0.75 -10.54
C GLN A 350 -20.28 -0.25 -11.99
N ASN A 351 -20.91 -1.01 -12.91
CA ASN A 351 -21.07 -0.56 -14.29
C ASN A 351 -22.21 0.47 -14.41
N ASP A 352 -22.31 1.15 -15.56
CA ASP A 352 -23.30 2.19 -15.82
C ASP A 352 -24.74 1.68 -15.72
N GLU A 353 -24.99 0.41 -16.04
CA GLU A 353 -26.33 -0.17 -15.97
C GLU A 353 -26.79 -0.31 -14.52
N ILE A 354 -25.96 -0.87 -13.65
CA ILE A 354 -26.22 -0.98 -12.21
C ILE A 354 -26.33 0.40 -11.57
N PHE A 355 -25.47 1.35 -11.99
CA PHE A 355 -25.52 2.72 -11.49
C PHE A 355 -26.87 3.37 -11.81
N ARG A 356 -27.34 3.27 -13.06
CA ARG A 356 -28.65 3.85 -13.49
C ARG A 356 -29.85 3.22 -12.81
N GLN A 357 -29.75 1.98 -12.34
CA GLN A 357 -30.81 1.27 -11.60
C GLN A 357 -30.76 1.55 -10.09
N SER A 358 -29.72 2.23 -9.60
CA SER A 358 -29.59 2.53 -8.16
C SER A 358 -30.57 3.59 -7.71
N ASP A 359 -31.03 3.49 -6.47
CA ASP A 359 -31.87 4.53 -5.84
C ASP A 359 -31.22 5.92 -5.88
N TYR A 360 -29.88 5.95 -5.85
CA TYR A 360 -29.11 7.19 -5.94
C TYR A 360 -29.23 7.91 -7.28
N TYR A 361 -29.40 7.16 -8.37
CA TYR A 361 -29.58 7.76 -9.71
C TYR A 361 -31.04 8.08 -10.01
N GLN A 362 -31.97 7.30 -9.44
CA GLN A 362 -33.41 7.44 -9.69
C GLN A 362 -34.07 8.58 -8.90
N HIS A 363 -33.46 9.03 -7.80
CA HIS A 363 -33.91 10.08 -6.89
C HIS A 363 -32.90 11.22 -6.78
#